data_f2da393b101dcf62ecc6c67062079a29
#
_entry.id   f2da393b101dcf62ecc6c67062079a29
#
_cell.length_a   1.000
_cell.length_b   1.000
_cell.length_c   1.000
_cell.angle_alpha   90.00
_cell.angle_beta   90.00
_cell.angle_gamma   90.00
#
_symmetry.space_group_name_H-M   'P 1'
#
loop_
_entity.id
_entity.type
_entity.pdbx_description
1 polymer ?
#
loop_
_entity_poly.entity_id
_entity_poly.type
_entity_poly.pdbx_seq_one_letter_code
_entity_poly.pdbx_strand_id
1 'polypeptide(L)'
;MLRAIIVDNEEPATQILQMLLEKTGQIRVVGTFLRAADALSSLRLTKPDVAFLDIEIPDTSGLELANHILAMDSDVEIIFVTAYDHYALHAFRVNALDYLLKPLLPEDVERAVRRLIKRKGLAKDSAPESPLGANIHYFGKFSVYGPASKKPVKWRTSKAEELFAYLVQNLEKEVPKWRICEALWPEYHSEKVDIQLHTTVYKLKKVLTAANIPFDLSFSNGCYWLSLPQAAIDKVEFDAHIASSVPVNQNTIARCEHALSLYTGDYLEENGYLWSLALKAEYGQKFYKLASSVVNFYMTQGDWVRAEKILRSILERCPLDETVHEMLLTCYFTQKDRTAFITHYHTVRKLFQAELGLEPGKSIQTLYHSLLKRMD
;
A
#
# COMPACT_ATOMS: atom_id res chain seq x y z
N MET A 1 3.57 -14.58 -24.06
CA MET A 1 4.14 -13.36 -24.63
C MET A 1 2.98 -12.38 -24.74
N LEU A 2 3.09 -11.23 -24.07
CA LEU A 2 2.03 -10.22 -24.04
C LEU A 2 1.98 -9.44 -25.36
N ARG A 3 0.79 -9.04 -25.76
CA ARG A 3 0.54 -8.31 -26.99
C ARG A 3 0.48 -6.82 -26.70
N ALA A 4 1.32 -6.02 -27.34
CA ALA A 4 1.38 -4.59 -27.16
C ALA A 4 0.98 -3.82 -28.40
N ILE A 5 0.31 -2.68 -28.23
CA ILE A 5 0.22 -1.64 -29.25
C ILE A 5 1.01 -0.42 -28.80
N ILE A 6 1.52 0.34 -29.76
CA ILE A 6 2.22 1.61 -29.54
C ILE A 6 1.47 2.69 -30.33
N VAL A 7 1.20 3.82 -29.68
CA VAL A 7 0.57 4.98 -30.30
C VAL A 7 1.41 6.22 -30.00
N ASP A 8 2.06 6.74 -31.02
CA ASP A 8 2.97 7.88 -30.93
C ASP A 8 3.09 8.51 -32.31
N ASN A 9 2.96 9.81 -32.43
CA ASN A 9 3.03 10.51 -33.72
C ASN A 9 4.45 10.62 -34.29
N GLU A 10 5.47 10.27 -33.50
CA GLU A 10 6.86 10.26 -33.90
C GLU A 10 7.32 8.84 -34.33
N GLU A 11 7.39 8.56 -35.61
CA GLU A 11 7.78 7.25 -36.12
C GLU A 11 9.13 6.74 -35.59
N PRO A 12 10.19 7.57 -35.41
CA PRO A 12 11.43 7.12 -34.78
C PRO A 12 11.25 6.67 -33.34
N ALA A 13 10.36 7.33 -32.57
CA ALA A 13 10.07 6.95 -31.17
C ALA A 13 9.37 5.60 -31.10
N THR A 14 8.41 5.34 -32.01
CA THR A 14 7.72 4.03 -32.07
C THR A 14 8.70 2.90 -32.39
N GLN A 15 9.65 3.11 -33.31
CA GLN A 15 10.65 2.10 -33.68
C GLN A 15 11.61 1.79 -32.53
N ILE A 16 12.09 2.82 -31.82
CA ILE A 16 12.95 2.64 -30.61
C ILE A 16 12.23 1.86 -29.54
N LEU A 17 11.00 2.27 -29.22
CA LEU A 17 10.20 1.59 -28.18
C LEU A 17 9.91 0.15 -28.58
N GLN A 18 9.53 -0.11 -29.84
CA GLN A 18 9.31 -1.47 -30.34
C GLN A 18 10.55 -2.34 -30.16
N MET A 19 11.72 -1.85 -30.58
CA MET A 19 12.99 -2.58 -30.45
C MET A 19 13.30 -2.90 -28.97
N LEU A 20 13.09 -1.93 -28.06
CA LEU A 20 13.32 -2.13 -26.63
C LEU A 20 12.35 -3.13 -26.01
N LEU A 21 11.06 -3.08 -26.38
CA LEU A 21 10.04 -4.02 -25.91
C LEU A 21 10.31 -5.45 -26.39
N GLU A 22 10.59 -5.63 -27.68
CA GLU A 22 10.86 -6.96 -28.27
C GLU A 22 12.15 -7.58 -27.74
N LYS A 23 13.16 -6.76 -27.43
CA LYS A 23 14.42 -7.21 -26.80
C LYS A 23 14.17 -7.85 -25.42
N THR A 24 13.10 -7.49 -24.72
CA THR A 24 12.76 -8.14 -23.44
C THR A 24 12.37 -9.62 -23.58
N GLY A 25 12.03 -10.07 -24.79
CA GLY A 25 11.56 -11.44 -25.08
C GLY A 25 10.17 -11.76 -24.50
N GLN A 26 9.49 -10.81 -23.89
CA GLN A 26 8.23 -10.99 -23.16
C GLN A 26 7.04 -10.27 -23.80
N ILE A 27 7.32 -9.26 -24.60
CA ILE A 27 6.35 -8.44 -25.34
C ILE A 27 6.45 -8.73 -26.83
N ARG A 28 5.30 -8.80 -27.49
CA ARG A 28 5.16 -8.79 -28.94
C ARG A 28 4.36 -7.56 -29.34
N VAL A 29 4.95 -6.67 -30.11
CA VAL A 29 4.23 -5.52 -30.66
C VAL A 29 3.35 -6.02 -31.81
N VAL A 30 2.03 -5.81 -31.68
CA VAL A 30 1.01 -6.27 -32.64
C VAL A 30 0.43 -5.14 -33.48
N GLY A 31 0.83 -3.91 -33.21
CA GLY A 31 0.48 -2.72 -34.00
C GLY A 31 1.22 -1.48 -33.49
N THR A 32 1.63 -0.63 -34.45
CA THR A 32 2.16 0.71 -34.20
C THR A 32 1.29 1.69 -34.95
N PHE A 33 0.89 2.78 -34.32
CA PHE A 33 -0.07 3.74 -34.87
C PHE A 33 0.43 5.15 -34.61
N LEU A 34 0.34 6.00 -35.65
CA LEU A 34 0.70 7.42 -35.58
C LEU A 34 -0.51 8.30 -35.17
N ARG A 35 -1.72 7.73 -35.14
CA ARG A 35 -2.97 8.42 -34.84
C ARG A 35 -3.86 7.58 -33.93
N ALA A 36 -4.56 8.25 -33.04
CA ALA A 36 -5.49 7.61 -32.10
C ALA A 36 -6.63 6.86 -32.80
N ALA A 37 -7.20 7.42 -33.86
CA ALA A 37 -8.32 6.82 -34.60
C ALA A 37 -7.95 5.45 -35.20
N ASP A 38 -6.73 5.30 -35.73
CA ASP A 38 -6.23 4.06 -36.30
C ASP A 38 -6.04 2.99 -35.21
N ALA A 39 -5.50 3.39 -34.06
CA ALA A 39 -5.36 2.51 -32.91
C ALA A 39 -6.71 1.99 -32.42
N LEU A 40 -7.71 2.87 -32.22
CA LEU A 40 -9.04 2.49 -31.77
C LEU A 40 -9.73 1.53 -32.75
N SER A 41 -9.62 1.78 -34.07
CA SER A 41 -10.22 0.90 -35.08
C SER A 41 -9.61 -0.50 -35.09
N SER A 42 -8.33 -0.61 -34.71
CA SER A 42 -7.58 -1.87 -34.72
C SER A 42 -7.74 -2.69 -33.43
N LEU A 43 -8.25 -2.14 -32.33
CA LEU A 43 -8.30 -2.82 -31.01
C LEU A 43 -8.97 -4.21 -31.07
N ARG A 44 -10.08 -4.33 -31.81
CA ARG A 44 -10.80 -5.61 -31.96
C ARG A 44 -9.98 -6.70 -32.66
N LEU A 45 -9.06 -6.30 -33.55
CA LEU A 45 -8.19 -7.21 -34.31
C LEU A 45 -6.90 -7.49 -33.56
N THR A 46 -6.33 -6.46 -32.95
CA THR A 46 -5.05 -6.54 -32.27
C THR A 46 -5.17 -7.18 -30.89
N LYS A 47 -6.31 -7.01 -30.18
CA LYS A 47 -6.57 -7.52 -28.83
C LYS A 47 -5.33 -7.38 -27.96
N PRO A 48 -4.88 -6.15 -27.68
CA PRO A 48 -3.66 -5.93 -26.92
C PRO A 48 -3.86 -6.22 -25.45
N ASP A 49 -2.82 -6.72 -24.76
CA ASP A 49 -2.78 -6.80 -23.30
C ASP A 49 -2.32 -5.47 -22.69
N VAL A 50 -1.59 -4.65 -23.47
CA VAL A 50 -1.07 -3.36 -23.05
C VAL A 50 -1.02 -2.38 -24.21
N ALA A 51 -1.29 -1.11 -23.91
CA ALA A 51 -1.13 0.01 -24.84
C ALA A 51 -0.08 1.00 -24.31
N PHE A 52 0.96 1.24 -25.11
CA PHE A 52 1.95 2.29 -24.89
C PHE A 52 1.51 3.54 -25.64
N LEU A 53 1.23 4.62 -24.94
CA LEU A 53 0.60 5.82 -25.51
C LEU A 53 1.45 7.06 -25.26
N ASP A 54 1.76 7.81 -26.32
CA ASP A 54 2.18 9.20 -26.10
C ASP A 54 0.98 10.04 -25.64
N ILE A 55 1.23 11.05 -24.85
CA ILE A 55 0.18 11.97 -24.36
C ILE A 55 -0.16 13.00 -25.43
N GLU A 56 0.82 13.50 -26.14
CA GLU A 56 0.62 14.49 -27.20
C GLU A 56 0.55 13.83 -28.57
N ILE A 57 -0.64 13.34 -28.94
CA ILE A 57 -0.93 12.80 -30.27
C ILE A 57 -1.87 13.77 -31.03
N PRO A 58 -1.72 13.88 -32.37
CA PRO A 58 -2.65 14.63 -33.19
C PRO A 58 -4.09 14.12 -33.03
N ASP A 59 -5.05 15.01 -33.10
CA ASP A 59 -6.50 14.76 -33.10
C ASP A 59 -7.12 14.44 -31.70
N THR A 60 -6.36 13.96 -30.73
CA THR A 60 -6.87 13.73 -29.37
C THR A 60 -5.71 13.59 -28.36
N SER A 61 -5.96 13.80 -27.08
CA SER A 61 -4.94 13.56 -26.04
C SER A 61 -4.79 12.05 -25.81
N GLY A 62 -3.55 11.59 -25.55
CA GLY A 62 -3.30 10.20 -25.14
C GLY A 62 -4.08 9.81 -23.88
N LEU A 63 -4.42 10.76 -23.02
CA LEU A 63 -5.28 10.54 -21.85
C LEU A 63 -6.74 10.21 -22.26
N GLU A 64 -7.28 10.89 -23.26
CA GLU A 64 -8.60 10.60 -23.81
C GLU A 64 -8.59 9.26 -24.54
N LEU A 65 -7.54 8.98 -25.31
CA LEU A 65 -7.35 7.70 -25.96
C LEU A 65 -7.33 6.56 -24.96
N ALA A 66 -6.62 6.70 -23.83
CA ALA A 66 -6.59 5.72 -22.77
C ALA A 66 -7.98 5.45 -22.18
N ASN A 67 -8.78 6.49 -21.94
CA ASN A 67 -10.17 6.34 -21.49
C ASN A 67 -11.04 5.58 -22.49
N HIS A 68 -10.88 5.85 -23.80
CA HIS A 68 -11.62 5.14 -24.84
C HIS A 68 -11.20 3.65 -24.92
N ILE A 69 -9.90 3.35 -24.83
CA ILE A 69 -9.41 1.97 -24.80
C ILE A 69 -9.99 1.22 -23.59
N LEU A 70 -9.92 1.78 -22.39
CA LEU A 70 -10.43 1.19 -21.16
C LEU A 70 -11.97 1.03 -21.16
N ALA A 71 -12.70 1.92 -21.84
CA ALA A 71 -14.13 1.79 -22.03
C ALA A 71 -14.50 0.65 -22.98
N MET A 72 -13.64 0.33 -23.96
CA MET A 72 -13.85 -0.78 -24.90
C MET A 72 -13.38 -2.12 -24.33
N ASP A 73 -12.29 -2.13 -23.57
CA ASP A 73 -11.69 -3.29 -22.92
C ASP A 73 -10.96 -2.86 -21.64
N SER A 74 -11.56 -3.12 -20.49
CA SER A 74 -11.02 -2.75 -19.17
C SER A 74 -9.80 -3.57 -18.76
N ASP A 75 -9.50 -4.66 -19.44
CA ASP A 75 -8.38 -5.53 -19.13
C ASP A 75 -7.07 -5.08 -19.81
N VAL A 76 -7.13 -4.10 -20.71
CA VAL A 76 -5.95 -3.53 -21.33
C VAL A 76 -5.21 -2.64 -20.34
N GLU A 77 -3.93 -2.90 -20.11
CA GLU A 77 -3.08 -2.03 -19.29
C GLU A 77 -2.58 -0.82 -20.09
N ILE A 78 -2.52 0.33 -19.45
CA ILE A 78 -2.04 1.57 -20.09
C ILE A 78 -0.68 1.93 -19.51
N ILE A 79 0.28 2.24 -20.39
CA ILE A 79 1.58 2.81 -20.07
C ILE A 79 1.78 4.06 -20.92
N PHE A 80 1.98 5.20 -20.26
CA PHE A 80 2.29 6.44 -21.01
C PHE A 80 3.77 6.54 -21.33
N VAL A 81 4.08 7.08 -22.51
CA VAL A 81 5.45 7.29 -23.01
C VAL A 81 5.53 8.69 -23.61
N THR A 82 6.12 9.65 -22.93
CA THR A 82 6.07 11.05 -23.36
C THR A 82 7.34 11.84 -23.00
N ALA A 83 7.54 12.97 -23.64
CA ALA A 83 8.63 13.89 -23.33
C ALA A 83 8.32 14.82 -22.12
N TYR A 84 7.10 14.83 -21.61
CA TYR A 84 6.63 15.79 -20.63
C TYR A 84 6.43 15.14 -19.26
N ASP A 85 7.05 15.70 -18.25
CA ASP A 85 6.98 15.21 -16.84
C ASP A 85 5.70 15.65 -16.09
N HIS A 86 5.14 16.79 -16.46
CA HIS A 86 4.01 17.39 -15.77
C HIS A 86 2.65 16.69 -15.96
N TYR A 87 2.53 15.79 -16.95
CA TYR A 87 1.32 14.98 -17.16
C TYR A 87 1.27 13.73 -16.28
N ALA A 88 2.30 13.43 -15.51
CA ALA A 88 2.33 12.26 -14.62
C ALA A 88 1.14 12.25 -13.64
N LEU A 89 0.73 13.40 -13.10
CA LEU A 89 -0.45 13.55 -12.24
C LEU A 89 -1.77 13.20 -12.93
N HIS A 90 -1.88 13.43 -14.24
CA HIS A 90 -3.08 13.11 -15.01
C HIS A 90 -3.12 11.62 -15.40
N ALA A 91 -1.96 10.99 -15.60
CA ALA A 91 -1.85 9.55 -15.84
C ALA A 91 -2.40 8.72 -14.65
N PHE A 92 -2.25 9.21 -13.42
CA PHE A 92 -2.85 8.58 -12.23
C PHE A 92 -4.39 8.57 -12.26
N ARG A 93 -5.04 9.56 -12.87
CA ARG A 93 -6.51 9.61 -12.96
C ARG A 93 -7.07 8.52 -13.89
N VAL A 94 -6.28 8.08 -14.86
CA VAL A 94 -6.64 7.02 -15.82
C VAL A 94 -6.24 5.63 -15.31
N ASN A 95 -5.67 5.53 -14.09
CA ASN A 95 -5.18 4.29 -13.50
C ASN A 95 -4.13 3.57 -14.38
N ALA A 96 -3.24 4.35 -15.03
CA ALA A 96 -2.16 3.82 -15.83
C ALA A 96 -1.20 2.97 -15.00
N LEU A 97 -0.68 1.90 -15.60
CA LEU A 97 0.25 0.98 -14.94
C LEU A 97 1.62 1.61 -14.70
N ASP A 98 2.11 2.39 -15.65
CA ASP A 98 3.41 3.07 -15.58
C ASP A 98 3.45 4.32 -16.46
N TYR A 99 4.53 5.10 -16.29
CA TYR A 99 4.79 6.34 -17.00
C TYR A 99 6.29 6.41 -17.37
N LEU A 100 6.59 6.45 -18.64
CA LEU A 100 7.95 6.45 -19.17
C LEU A 100 8.27 7.82 -19.79
N LEU A 101 9.40 8.40 -19.42
CA LEU A 101 9.87 9.67 -19.99
C LEU A 101 10.80 9.41 -21.18
N LYS A 102 10.62 10.16 -22.26
CA LYS A 102 11.58 10.23 -23.36
C LYS A 102 12.78 11.14 -22.95
N PRO A 103 14.04 10.77 -23.23
CA PRO A 103 14.48 9.63 -24.01
C PRO A 103 14.38 8.31 -23.24
N LEU A 104 13.89 7.26 -23.90
CA LEU A 104 13.68 5.95 -23.29
C LEU A 104 15.00 5.26 -22.97
N LEU A 105 15.19 4.90 -21.73
CA LEU A 105 16.29 4.05 -21.29
C LEU A 105 15.84 2.58 -21.27
N PRO A 106 16.71 1.63 -21.70
CA PRO A 106 16.39 0.20 -21.68
C PRO A 106 15.90 -0.28 -20.30
N GLU A 107 16.50 0.22 -19.23
CA GLU A 107 16.17 -0.11 -17.83
C GLU A 107 14.73 0.27 -17.45
N ASP A 108 14.26 1.43 -17.95
CA ASP A 108 12.91 1.90 -17.66
C ASP A 108 11.85 1.05 -18.38
N VAL A 109 12.12 0.69 -19.63
CA VAL A 109 11.24 -0.19 -20.42
C VAL A 109 11.19 -1.59 -19.79
N GLU A 110 12.32 -2.16 -19.41
CA GLU A 110 12.37 -3.45 -18.73
C GLU A 110 11.62 -3.43 -17.40
N ARG A 111 11.71 -2.34 -16.64
CA ARG A 111 10.97 -2.13 -15.39
C ARG A 111 9.46 -2.14 -15.63
N ALA A 112 8.99 -1.38 -16.63
CA ALA A 112 7.57 -1.32 -16.97
C ALA A 112 7.03 -2.69 -17.43
N VAL A 113 7.80 -3.43 -18.22
CA VAL A 113 7.45 -4.79 -18.67
C VAL A 113 7.37 -5.76 -17.49
N ARG A 114 8.30 -5.71 -16.54
CA ARG A 114 8.23 -6.54 -15.32
C ARG A 114 6.97 -6.25 -14.48
N ARG A 115 6.59 -4.97 -14.33
CA ARG A 115 5.34 -4.58 -13.65
C ARG A 115 4.11 -5.14 -14.35
N LEU A 116 4.07 -5.05 -15.68
CA LEU A 116 3.00 -5.57 -16.52
C LEU A 116 2.80 -7.08 -16.33
N ILE A 117 3.88 -7.84 -16.36
CA ILE A 117 3.86 -9.30 -16.21
C ILE A 117 3.34 -9.70 -14.83
N LYS A 118 3.80 -9.00 -13.78
CA LYS A 118 3.33 -9.22 -12.42
C LYS A 118 1.82 -8.94 -12.31
N ARG A 119 1.34 -7.87 -12.91
CA ARG A 119 -0.08 -7.49 -12.86
C ARG A 119 -0.98 -8.46 -13.64
N LYS A 120 -0.50 -8.99 -14.76
CA LYS A 120 -1.23 -9.99 -15.56
C LYS A 120 -1.17 -11.42 -14.99
N GLY A 121 -0.53 -11.65 -13.83
CA GLY A 121 -0.43 -12.97 -13.20
C GLY A 121 0.38 -14.00 -13.99
N LEU A 122 1.19 -13.57 -14.96
CA LEU A 122 1.98 -14.44 -15.83
C LEU A 122 3.36 -14.78 -15.26
N ALA A 123 3.71 -14.26 -14.09
CA ALA A 123 4.92 -14.65 -13.38
C ALA A 123 4.72 -16.10 -12.86
N LYS A 124 5.38 -17.07 -13.50
CA LYS A 124 5.59 -18.39 -12.89
C LYS A 124 6.31 -18.19 -11.57
N ASP A 125 5.90 -18.94 -10.54
CA ASP A 125 6.51 -19.00 -9.21
C ASP A 125 8.05 -19.05 -9.27
N SER A 126 8.66 -17.91 -9.42
CA SER A 126 10.02 -17.68 -9.00
C SER A 126 9.92 -17.02 -7.63
N ALA A 127 10.65 -17.53 -6.67
CA ALA A 127 10.75 -17.00 -5.30
C ALA A 127 10.76 -15.47 -5.32
N PRO A 128 10.16 -14.76 -4.31
CA PRO A 128 10.02 -13.34 -4.34
C PRO A 128 11.40 -12.72 -4.53
N GLU A 129 11.66 -12.19 -5.73
CA GLU A 129 12.83 -11.34 -5.98
C GLU A 129 12.73 -10.19 -4.97
N SER A 130 13.79 -10.02 -4.20
CA SER A 130 13.92 -8.92 -3.25
C SER A 130 13.52 -7.62 -3.94
N PRO A 131 12.66 -6.79 -3.33
CA PRO A 131 12.24 -5.54 -3.95
C PRO A 131 13.48 -4.75 -4.35
N LEU A 132 13.52 -4.28 -5.60
CA LEU A 132 14.62 -3.45 -6.14
C LEU A 132 14.74 -2.10 -5.40
N GLY A 133 13.76 -1.76 -4.59
CA GLY A 133 13.70 -0.58 -3.73
C GLY A 133 13.78 -0.92 -2.24
N ALA A 134 13.63 0.10 -1.41
CA ALA A 134 13.53 -0.07 0.03
C ALA A 134 12.24 -0.80 0.43
N ASN A 135 12.31 -1.58 1.50
CA ASN A 135 11.13 -2.10 2.17
C ASN A 135 10.94 -1.33 3.49
N ILE A 136 9.79 -0.71 3.67
CA ILE A 136 9.51 0.21 4.78
C ILE A 136 8.25 -0.25 5.51
N HIS A 137 8.38 -0.44 6.81
CA HIS A 137 7.28 -0.85 7.68
C HIS A 137 6.92 0.27 8.64
N TYR A 138 5.63 0.57 8.69
CA TYR A 138 5.02 1.55 9.59
C TYR A 138 4.22 0.90 10.70
N PHE A 139 3.72 -0.31 10.47
CA PHE A 139 2.90 -1.02 11.44
C PHE A 139 3.77 -1.76 12.44
N GLY A 140 3.65 -1.36 13.71
CA GLY A 140 4.56 -1.74 14.79
C GLY A 140 5.74 -0.78 14.90
N LYS A 141 6.95 -1.32 14.90
CA LYS A 141 8.19 -0.54 14.91
C LYS A 141 8.53 -0.04 13.51
N PHE A 142 8.79 1.26 13.39
CA PHE A 142 9.30 1.79 12.13
C PHE A 142 10.61 1.11 11.74
N SER A 143 10.62 0.46 10.62
CA SER A 143 11.80 -0.23 10.13
C SER A 143 11.97 -0.07 8.62
N VAL A 144 13.22 0.09 8.20
CA VAL A 144 13.59 0.33 6.81
C VAL A 144 14.67 -0.66 6.42
N TYR A 145 14.48 -1.31 5.30
CA TYR A 145 15.44 -2.26 4.73
C TYR A 145 15.86 -1.75 3.36
N GLY A 146 17.16 -1.71 3.11
CA GLY A 146 17.70 -1.42 1.79
C GLY A 146 17.41 -2.58 0.80
N PRO A 147 17.61 -2.33 -0.50
CA PRO A 147 17.44 -3.36 -1.53
C PRO A 147 18.24 -4.62 -1.18
N ALA A 148 17.58 -5.78 -1.24
CA ALA A 148 18.16 -7.09 -0.89
C ALA A 148 18.77 -7.22 0.52
N SER A 149 18.56 -6.26 1.42
CA SER A 149 19.06 -6.31 2.80
C SER A 149 18.08 -7.03 3.71
N LYS A 150 18.56 -8.02 4.48
CA LYS A 150 17.78 -8.69 5.54
C LYS A 150 17.94 -8.00 6.91
N LYS A 151 18.80 -6.99 7.01
CA LYS A 151 19.00 -6.24 8.25
C LYS A 151 18.41 -4.85 8.10
N PRO A 152 17.70 -4.35 9.13
CA PRO A 152 17.16 -3.00 9.10
C PRO A 152 18.30 -1.97 9.07
N VAL A 153 18.01 -0.83 8.49
CA VAL A 153 18.88 0.34 8.47
C VAL A 153 19.16 0.78 9.91
N LYS A 154 20.44 1.00 10.22
CA LYS A 154 20.84 1.54 11.53
C LYS A 154 20.88 3.07 11.45
N TRP A 155 19.98 3.70 12.16
CA TRP A 155 19.94 5.16 12.25
C TRP A 155 21.02 5.72 13.17
N ARG A 156 21.69 6.78 12.73
CA ARG A 156 22.70 7.45 13.57
C ARG A 156 22.09 8.31 14.68
N THR A 157 20.87 8.80 14.47
CA THR A 157 20.10 9.58 15.44
C THR A 157 18.62 9.29 15.26
N SER A 158 17.86 9.28 16.37
CA SER A 158 16.39 9.14 16.36
C SER A 158 15.72 10.22 15.52
N LYS A 159 16.25 11.44 15.50
CA LYS A 159 15.67 12.53 14.68
C LYS A 159 15.86 12.33 13.18
N ALA A 160 16.90 11.62 12.72
CA ALA A 160 17.03 11.28 11.31
C ALA A 160 16.03 10.18 10.90
N GLU A 161 15.77 9.22 11.78
CA GLU A 161 14.73 8.21 11.61
C GLU A 161 13.33 8.87 11.57
N GLU A 162 13.03 9.72 12.54
CA GLU A 162 11.78 10.45 12.64
C GLU A 162 11.53 11.35 11.43
N LEU A 163 12.56 12.08 10.95
CA LEU A 163 12.47 12.89 9.73
C LEU A 163 12.15 12.03 8.52
N PHE A 164 12.79 10.87 8.38
CA PHE A 164 12.51 9.97 7.27
C PHE A 164 11.09 9.43 7.34
N ALA A 165 10.65 8.97 8.52
CA ALA A 165 9.26 8.53 8.71
C ALA A 165 8.25 9.64 8.37
N TYR A 166 8.52 10.88 8.80
CA TYR A 166 7.65 12.01 8.50
C TYR A 166 7.60 12.34 6.99
N LEU A 167 8.74 12.33 6.31
CA LEU A 167 8.81 12.57 4.87
C LEU A 167 8.14 11.45 4.06
N VAL A 168 8.35 10.18 4.45
CA VAL A 168 7.67 9.02 3.80
C VAL A 168 6.17 9.02 4.07
N GLN A 169 5.70 9.52 5.23
CA GLN A 169 4.28 9.76 5.46
C GLN A 169 3.68 10.74 4.45
N ASN A 170 4.49 11.68 3.99
CA ASN A 170 4.12 12.70 3.02
C ASN A 170 4.82 12.47 1.65
N LEU A 171 5.03 11.20 1.28
CA LEU A 171 5.72 10.83 0.06
C LEU A 171 5.09 11.49 -1.17
N GLU A 172 5.95 12.01 -2.06
CA GLU A 172 5.56 12.70 -3.30
C GLU A 172 4.67 13.94 -3.10
N LYS A 173 4.74 14.55 -1.88
CA LYS A 173 4.08 15.81 -1.56
C LYS A 173 5.11 16.86 -1.15
N GLU A 174 4.83 18.10 -1.49
CA GLU A 174 5.59 19.24 -0.98
C GLU A 174 5.28 19.45 0.50
N VAL A 175 6.30 19.36 1.36
CA VAL A 175 6.19 19.54 2.80
C VAL A 175 6.90 20.82 3.18
N PRO A 176 6.17 21.85 3.63
CA PRO A 176 6.78 23.11 4.07
C PRO A 176 7.77 22.87 5.22
N LYS A 177 8.92 23.52 5.13
CA LYS A 177 10.00 23.44 6.14
C LYS A 177 9.49 23.66 7.57
N TRP A 178 8.65 24.68 7.76
CA TRP A 178 8.09 25.03 9.07
C TRP A 178 7.25 23.87 9.65
N ARG A 179 6.49 23.15 8.82
CA ARG A 179 5.68 22.01 9.24
C ARG A 179 6.54 20.83 9.72
N ILE A 180 7.70 20.59 9.08
CA ILE A 180 8.64 19.59 9.53
C ILE A 180 9.24 20.02 10.89
N CYS A 181 9.61 21.28 11.01
CA CYS A 181 10.16 21.83 12.25
C CYS A 181 9.16 21.69 13.41
N GLU A 182 7.91 22.04 13.21
CA GLU A 182 6.83 21.92 14.20
C GLU A 182 6.61 20.45 14.62
N ALA A 183 6.58 19.54 13.64
CA ALA A 183 6.37 18.12 13.92
C ALA A 183 7.49 17.48 14.71
N LEU A 184 8.75 17.79 14.36
CA LEU A 184 9.93 17.12 14.94
C LEU A 184 10.48 17.82 16.20
N TRP A 185 10.29 19.13 16.31
CA TRP A 185 10.84 19.96 17.39
C TRP A 185 9.79 20.97 17.92
N PRO A 186 8.66 20.54 18.45
CA PRO A 186 7.57 21.42 18.86
C PRO A 186 7.96 22.40 20.00
N GLU A 187 9.00 22.08 20.77
CA GLU A 187 9.42 22.87 21.94
C GLU A 187 10.51 23.90 21.64
N TYR A 188 11.02 23.97 20.39
CA TYR A 188 12.18 24.79 20.06
C TYR A 188 11.82 26.06 19.26
N HIS A 189 12.50 27.19 19.59
CA HIS A 189 12.38 28.47 18.86
C HIS A 189 13.14 28.45 17.53
N SER A 190 12.63 29.21 16.53
CA SER A 190 12.88 29.09 15.10
C SER A 190 14.34 29.03 14.60
N GLU A 191 15.27 29.85 15.10
CA GLU A 191 16.62 29.91 14.53
C GLU A 191 17.49 28.66 14.74
N LYS A 192 17.39 28.04 15.91
CA LYS A 192 18.14 26.81 16.23
C LYS A 192 17.61 25.58 15.50
N VAL A 193 16.29 25.55 15.23
CA VAL A 193 15.62 24.44 14.56
C VAL A 193 16.05 24.31 13.10
N ASP A 194 16.28 25.43 12.43
CA ASP A 194 16.73 25.47 11.04
C ASP A 194 18.07 24.75 10.85
N ILE A 195 19.03 25.03 11.73
CA ILE A 195 20.36 24.39 11.71
C ILE A 195 20.22 22.89 12.01
N GLN A 196 19.35 22.53 12.97
CA GLN A 196 19.09 21.14 13.32
C GLN A 196 18.46 20.37 12.17
N LEU A 197 17.48 20.95 11.47
CA LEU A 197 16.86 20.32 10.32
C LEU A 197 17.87 20.08 9.20
N HIS A 198 18.67 21.07 8.82
CA HIS A 198 19.70 20.91 7.79
C HIS A 198 20.71 19.82 8.16
N THR A 199 21.14 19.77 9.41
CA THR A 199 22.06 18.73 9.92
C THR A 199 21.38 17.35 9.88
N THR A 200 20.09 17.28 10.20
CA THR A 200 19.31 16.04 10.21
C THR A 200 19.08 15.52 8.79
N VAL A 201 18.78 16.41 7.83
CA VAL A 201 18.66 16.09 6.40
C VAL A 201 19.98 15.54 5.86
N TYR A 202 21.10 16.15 6.21
CA TYR A 202 22.43 15.65 5.81
C TYR A 202 22.70 14.24 6.34
N LYS A 203 22.38 14.00 7.64
CA LYS A 203 22.52 12.66 8.24
C LYS A 203 21.60 11.64 7.58
N LEU A 204 20.36 12.02 7.28
CA LEU A 204 19.39 11.21 6.56
C LEU A 204 19.94 10.78 5.20
N LYS A 205 20.36 11.74 4.36
CA LYS A 205 20.94 11.46 3.04
C LYS A 205 22.12 10.47 3.13
N LYS A 206 23.03 10.66 4.10
CA LYS A 206 24.14 9.73 4.33
C LYS A 206 23.69 8.31 4.68
N VAL A 207 22.65 8.16 5.50
CA VAL A 207 22.15 6.85 5.91
C VAL A 207 21.51 6.14 4.73
N LEU A 208 20.66 6.84 3.95
CA LEU A 208 20.00 6.26 2.77
C LEU A 208 21.00 5.84 1.69
N THR A 209 22.01 6.69 1.42
CA THR A 209 23.09 6.34 0.48
C THR A 209 23.89 5.13 0.95
N ALA A 210 24.24 5.07 2.23
CA ALA A 210 24.98 3.93 2.79
C ALA A 210 24.18 2.61 2.78
N ALA A 211 22.84 2.71 2.80
CA ALA A 211 21.94 1.57 2.69
C ALA A 211 21.58 1.21 1.24
N ASN A 212 22.18 1.90 0.25
CA ASN A 212 21.86 1.75 -1.18
C ASN A 212 20.37 1.92 -1.50
N ILE A 213 19.67 2.76 -0.74
CA ILE A 213 18.26 3.07 -0.99
C ILE A 213 18.22 4.15 -2.06
N PRO A 214 17.53 3.92 -3.20
CA PRO A 214 17.32 4.96 -4.19
C PRO A 214 16.31 5.99 -3.65
N PHE A 215 16.68 7.26 -3.66
CA PHE A 215 15.82 8.36 -3.21
C PHE A 215 16.13 9.65 -3.98
N ASP A 216 15.11 10.48 -4.12
CA ASP A 216 15.25 11.88 -4.51
C ASP A 216 14.68 12.74 -3.35
N LEU A 217 15.54 13.51 -2.73
CA LEU A 217 15.19 14.44 -1.65
C LEU A 217 15.65 15.84 -2.04
N SER A 218 14.73 16.66 -2.49
CA SER A 218 14.93 18.03 -2.94
C SER A 218 14.36 19.05 -1.96
N PHE A 219 14.86 20.28 -2.06
CA PHE A 219 14.34 21.45 -1.34
C PHE A 219 14.20 22.61 -2.30
N SER A 220 12.97 23.06 -2.51
CA SER A 220 12.64 24.20 -3.38
C SER A 220 11.47 24.98 -2.78
N ASN A 221 11.43 26.28 -3.02
CA ASN A 221 10.33 27.18 -2.59
C ASN A 221 9.95 27.03 -1.09
N GLY A 222 10.92 26.73 -0.23
CA GLY A 222 10.67 26.55 1.21
C GLY A 222 10.05 25.19 1.59
N CYS A 223 9.92 24.26 0.64
CA CYS A 223 9.35 22.93 0.83
C CYS A 223 10.37 21.82 0.55
N TYR A 224 10.29 20.75 1.32
CA TYR A 224 10.97 19.49 1.04
C TYR A 224 10.04 18.57 0.25
N TRP A 225 10.61 17.84 -0.68
CA TRP A 225 9.93 16.81 -1.45
C TRP A 225 10.77 15.54 -1.46
N LEU A 226 10.14 14.39 -1.20
CA LEU A 226 10.79 13.08 -1.20
C LEU A 226 10.10 12.15 -2.18
N SER A 227 10.88 11.50 -3.04
CA SER A 227 10.48 10.32 -3.81
C SER A 227 11.37 9.13 -3.47
N LEU A 228 10.74 7.95 -3.45
CA LEU A 228 11.41 6.68 -3.19
C LEU A 228 11.03 5.70 -4.31
N PRO A 229 11.78 5.68 -5.42
CA PRO A 229 11.50 4.78 -6.53
C PRO A 229 11.46 3.32 -6.05
N GLN A 230 10.40 2.60 -6.44
CA GLN A 230 10.24 1.16 -6.17
C GLN A 230 10.23 0.74 -4.69
N ALA A 231 10.03 1.66 -3.77
CA ALA A 231 9.88 1.30 -2.36
C ALA A 231 8.57 0.53 -2.12
N ALA A 232 8.65 -0.58 -1.41
CA ALA A 232 7.50 -1.28 -0.86
C ALA A 232 7.22 -0.71 0.54
N ILE A 233 6.02 -0.18 0.75
CA ILE A 233 5.63 0.48 2.01
C ILE A 233 4.29 -0.13 2.45
N ASP A 234 4.30 -0.84 3.58
CA ASP A 234 3.13 -1.55 4.11
C ASP A 234 1.90 -0.64 4.28
N LYS A 235 2.12 0.55 4.79
CA LYS A 235 1.09 1.58 4.93
C LYS A 235 0.44 1.97 3.59
N VAL A 236 1.24 2.15 2.54
CA VAL A 236 0.74 2.55 1.21
C VAL A 236 -0.09 1.41 0.61
N GLU A 237 0.36 0.18 0.77
CA GLU A 237 -0.37 -1.00 0.31
C GLU A 237 -1.69 -1.19 1.08
N PHE A 238 -1.67 -0.98 2.40
CA PHE A 238 -2.86 -1.00 3.25
C PHE A 238 -3.86 0.10 2.84
N ASP A 239 -3.40 1.35 2.68
CA ASP A 239 -4.23 2.47 2.25
C ASP A 239 -4.85 2.23 0.87
N ALA A 240 -4.11 1.66 -0.08
CA ALA A 240 -4.62 1.31 -1.40
C ALA A 240 -5.75 0.27 -1.32
N HIS A 241 -5.63 -0.72 -0.41
CA HIS A 241 -6.69 -1.68 -0.16
C HIS A 241 -7.94 -1.00 0.41
N ILE A 242 -7.79 -0.16 1.45
CA ILE A 242 -8.90 0.56 2.07
C ILE A 242 -9.60 1.50 1.08
N ALA A 243 -8.81 2.24 0.27
CA ALA A 243 -9.34 3.17 -0.74
C ALA A 243 -10.15 2.47 -1.84
N SER A 244 -9.81 1.22 -2.17
CA SER A 244 -10.52 0.44 -3.17
C SER A 244 -11.96 0.08 -2.77
N SER A 245 -12.31 0.24 -1.49
CA SER A 245 -13.65 -0.03 -0.91
C SER A 245 -14.24 -1.39 -1.35
N VAL A 246 -13.39 -2.38 -1.55
CA VAL A 246 -13.78 -3.71 -2.05
C VAL A 246 -14.60 -4.44 -0.97
N PRO A 247 -15.82 -4.89 -1.28
CA PRO A 247 -16.61 -5.65 -0.32
C PRO A 247 -15.96 -7.01 -0.02
N VAL A 248 -16.06 -7.46 1.24
CA VAL A 248 -15.53 -8.77 1.65
C VAL A 248 -16.45 -9.87 1.12
N ASN A 249 -15.94 -10.70 0.22
CA ASN A 249 -16.63 -11.84 -0.36
C ASN A 249 -15.62 -12.92 -0.78
N GLN A 250 -16.12 -14.06 -1.31
CA GLN A 250 -15.27 -15.19 -1.70
C GLN A 250 -14.13 -14.84 -2.66
N ASN A 251 -14.33 -13.87 -3.55
CA ASN A 251 -13.32 -13.48 -4.55
C ASN A 251 -12.30 -12.48 -4.00
N THR A 252 -12.62 -11.77 -2.92
CA THR A 252 -11.82 -10.69 -2.38
C THR A 252 -11.19 -11.01 -1.03
N ILE A 253 -11.60 -12.09 -0.38
CA ILE A 253 -11.17 -12.47 0.97
C ILE A 253 -9.64 -12.59 1.09
N ALA A 254 -8.97 -13.19 0.13
CA ALA A 254 -7.52 -13.33 0.14
C ALA A 254 -6.80 -11.96 0.13
N ARG A 255 -7.35 -10.96 -0.58
CA ARG A 255 -6.82 -9.59 -0.60
C ARG A 255 -7.07 -8.88 0.73
N CYS A 256 -8.22 -9.12 1.36
CA CYS A 256 -8.54 -8.58 2.67
C CYS A 256 -7.64 -9.17 3.76
N GLU A 257 -7.41 -10.49 3.73
CA GLU A 257 -6.47 -11.17 4.64
C GLU A 257 -5.05 -10.66 4.46
N HIS A 258 -4.61 -10.46 3.21
CA HIS A 258 -3.31 -9.86 2.94
C HIS A 258 -3.19 -8.46 3.54
N ALA A 259 -4.19 -7.60 3.34
CA ALA A 259 -4.20 -6.27 3.94
C ALA A 259 -4.15 -6.32 5.49
N LEU A 260 -4.90 -7.23 6.12
CA LEU A 260 -4.82 -7.46 7.57
C LEU A 260 -3.43 -7.93 8.01
N SER A 261 -2.75 -8.75 7.21
CA SER A 261 -1.42 -9.26 7.53
C SER A 261 -0.33 -8.19 7.49
N LEU A 262 -0.56 -7.08 6.78
CA LEU A 262 0.35 -5.92 6.79
C LEU A 262 0.32 -5.19 8.14
N TYR A 263 -0.82 -5.22 8.85
CA TYR A 263 -1.02 -4.53 10.12
C TYR A 263 -0.45 -5.35 11.28
N THR A 264 0.88 -5.43 11.37
CA THR A 264 1.60 -6.25 12.37
C THR A 264 1.62 -5.65 13.77
N GLY A 265 1.32 -4.36 13.90
CA GLY A 265 1.22 -3.60 15.14
C GLY A 265 0.54 -2.26 14.86
N ASP A 266 0.34 -1.43 15.86
CA ASP A 266 -0.21 -0.09 15.64
C ASP A 266 0.75 0.80 14.85
N TYR A 267 0.20 1.81 14.18
CA TYR A 267 1.00 2.75 13.40
C TYR A 267 2.07 3.42 14.24
N LEU A 268 3.37 3.19 13.91
CA LEU A 268 4.56 3.71 14.61
C LEU A 268 4.52 3.46 16.13
N GLU A 269 4.02 2.32 16.56
CA GLU A 269 3.71 1.98 17.94
C GLU A 269 4.90 2.17 18.89
N GLU A 270 6.09 1.69 18.49
CA GLU A 270 7.29 1.73 19.32
C GLU A 270 8.08 3.05 19.22
N ASN A 271 7.70 3.96 18.31
CA ASN A 271 8.51 5.14 18.01
C ASN A 271 8.14 6.37 18.83
N GLY A 272 6.92 6.48 19.35
CA GLY A 272 6.46 7.56 20.23
C GLY A 272 6.46 8.96 19.61
N TYR A 273 6.34 9.07 18.28
CA TYR A 273 6.32 10.36 17.59
C TYR A 273 4.99 11.08 17.82
N LEU A 274 5.03 12.30 18.39
CA LEU A 274 3.82 13.07 18.74
C LEU A 274 2.91 13.33 17.53
N TRP A 275 3.50 13.64 16.37
CA TRP A 275 2.76 13.87 15.14
C TRP A 275 2.01 12.65 14.61
N SER A 276 2.37 11.44 15.05
CA SER A 276 1.77 10.20 14.59
C SER A 276 0.52 9.78 15.38
N LEU A 277 0.23 10.40 16.51
CA LEU A 277 -0.85 9.96 17.42
C LEU A 277 -2.23 9.96 16.77
N ALA A 278 -2.57 11.01 16.00
CA ALA A 278 -3.84 11.06 15.29
C ALA A 278 -3.92 9.98 14.19
N LEU A 279 -2.81 9.74 13.48
CA LEU A 279 -2.72 8.71 12.46
C LEU A 279 -2.80 7.30 13.07
N LYS A 280 -2.19 7.08 14.23
CA LYS A 280 -2.32 5.81 14.96
C LYS A 280 -3.79 5.47 15.23
N ALA A 281 -4.56 6.43 15.74
CA ALA A 281 -5.99 6.25 15.96
C ALA A 281 -6.77 5.98 14.66
N GLU A 282 -6.46 6.73 13.59
CA GLU A 282 -7.09 6.54 12.27
C GLU A 282 -6.82 5.14 11.71
N TYR A 283 -5.55 4.70 11.71
CA TYR A 283 -5.20 3.37 11.20
C TYR A 283 -5.78 2.25 12.05
N GLY A 284 -5.85 2.42 13.38
CA GLY A 284 -6.54 1.49 14.27
C GLY A 284 -8.01 1.31 13.91
N GLN A 285 -8.71 2.41 13.61
CA GLN A 285 -10.11 2.35 13.14
C GLN A 285 -10.25 1.66 11.77
N LYS A 286 -9.35 1.95 10.82
CA LYS A 286 -9.33 1.28 9.51
C LYS A 286 -9.14 -0.22 9.66
N PHE A 287 -8.15 -0.63 10.47
CA PHE A 287 -7.90 -2.04 10.79
C PHE A 287 -9.11 -2.71 11.42
N TYR A 288 -9.68 -2.11 12.45
CA TYR A 288 -10.86 -2.64 13.16
C TYR A 288 -12.04 -2.87 12.19
N LYS A 289 -12.33 -1.89 11.34
CA LYS A 289 -13.41 -2.00 10.36
C LYS A 289 -13.18 -3.14 9.35
N LEU A 290 -11.97 -3.25 8.82
CA LEU A 290 -11.63 -4.32 7.89
C LEU A 290 -11.69 -5.69 8.58
N ALA A 291 -11.07 -5.82 9.76
CA ALA A 291 -11.04 -7.05 10.54
C ALA A 291 -12.44 -7.53 10.90
N SER A 292 -13.31 -6.62 11.39
CA SER A 292 -14.72 -6.94 11.70
C SER A 292 -15.49 -7.42 10.46
N SER A 293 -15.24 -6.83 9.29
CA SER A 293 -15.88 -7.27 8.05
C SER A 293 -15.42 -8.67 7.63
N VAL A 294 -14.14 -9.00 7.80
CA VAL A 294 -13.58 -10.33 7.51
C VAL A 294 -14.07 -11.37 8.52
N VAL A 295 -14.17 -11.02 9.81
CA VAL A 295 -14.76 -11.88 10.85
C VAL A 295 -16.20 -12.24 10.48
N ASN A 296 -17.04 -11.25 10.15
CA ASN A 296 -18.43 -11.47 9.76
C ASN A 296 -18.53 -12.39 8.54
N PHE A 297 -17.66 -12.22 7.55
CA PHE A 297 -17.59 -13.12 6.40
C PHE A 297 -17.30 -14.56 6.84
N TYR A 298 -16.29 -14.81 7.66
CA TYR A 298 -15.96 -16.17 8.12
C TYR A 298 -17.05 -16.76 8.99
N MET A 299 -17.66 -15.99 9.88
CA MET A 299 -18.79 -16.46 10.69
C MET A 299 -19.98 -16.89 9.82
N THR A 300 -20.30 -16.15 8.73
CA THR A 300 -21.38 -16.54 7.79
C THR A 300 -21.05 -17.77 6.96
N GLN A 301 -19.76 -18.03 6.71
CA GLN A 301 -19.28 -19.24 6.02
C GLN A 301 -19.12 -20.44 6.97
N GLY A 302 -19.27 -20.24 8.27
CA GLY A 302 -19.06 -21.30 9.28
C GLY A 302 -17.60 -21.60 9.57
N ASP A 303 -16.67 -20.76 9.13
CA ASP A 303 -15.22 -20.89 9.41
C ASP A 303 -14.87 -20.19 10.73
N TRP A 304 -15.27 -20.81 11.81
CA TRP A 304 -15.10 -20.27 13.16
C TRP A 304 -13.63 -20.19 13.58
N VAL A 305 -12.77 -21.05 13.04
CA VAL A 305 -11.33 -21.07 13.37
C VAL A 305 -10.64 -19.81 12.85
N ARG A 306 -10.92 -19.43 11.58
CA ARG A 306 -10.35 -18.20 11.02
C ARG A 306 -10.96 -16.96 11.68
N ALA A 307 -12.27 -16.96 11.96
CA ALA A 307 -12.91 -15.88 12.69
C ALA A 307 -12.26 -15.68 14.08
N GLU A 308 -12.06 -16.74 14.85
CA GLU A 308 -11.40 -16.71 16.16
C GLU A 308 -10.01 -16.06 16.09
N LYS A 309 -9.18 -16.46 15.12
CA LYS A 309 -7.83 -15.92 14.96
C LYS A 309 -7.84 -14.40 14.78
N ILE A 310 -8.76 -13.87 13.97
CA ILE A 310 -8.87 -12.43 13.73
C ILE A 310 -9.45 -11.71 14.95
N LEU A 311 -10.47 -12.28 15.59
CA LEU A 311 -11.02 -11.72 16.83
C LEU A 311 -9.96 -11.57 17.92
N ARG A 312 -9.09 -12.56 18.08
CA ARG A 312 -7.95 -12.46 19.02
C ARG A 312 -7.02 -11.31 18.66
N SER A 313 -6.70 -11.11 17.37
CA SER A 313 -5.85 -10.00 16.94
C SER A 313 -6.49 -8.62 17.17
N ILE A 314 -7.82 -8.52 17.16
CA ILE A 314 -8.53 -7.30 17.54
C ILE A 314 -8.39 -7.08 19.07
N LEU A 315 -8.56 -8.12 19.88
CA LEU A 315 -8.48 -8.03 21.35
C LEU A 315 -7.07 -7.72 21.85
N GLU A 316 -6.02 -8.06 21.12
CA GLU A 316 -4.65 -7.63 21.44
C GLU A 316 -4.51 -6.09 21.47
N ARG A 317 -5.34 -5.39 20.68
CA ARG A 317 -5.33 -3.92 20.54
C ARG A 317 -6.47 -3.23 21.28
N CYS A 318 -7.60 -3.89 21.35
CA CYS A 318 -8.82 -3.41 22.01
C CYS A 318 -9.29 -4.43 23.04
N PRO A 319 -8.55 -4.63 24.16
CA PRO A 319 -8.81 -5.71 25.10
C PRO A 319 -10.14 -5.56 25.86
N LEU A 320 -10.76 -4.39 25.84
CA LEU A 320 -12.03 -4.11 26.53
C LEU A 320 -13.24 -4.04 25.59
N ASP A 321 -13.09 -4.50 24.32
CA ASP A 321 -14.21 -4.50 23.36
C ASP A 321 -15.17 -5.66 23.64
N GLU A 322 -16.29 -5.34 24.28
CA GLU A 322 -17.31 -6.32 24.66
C GLU A 322 -17.90 -7.05 23.44
N THR A 323 -18.10 -6.35 22.33
CA THR A 323 -18.67 -6.94 21.11
C THR A 323 -17.77 -8.04 20.56
N VAL A 324 -16.46 -7.78 20.55
CA VAL A 324 -15.47 -8.77 20.10
C VAL A 324 -15.40 -9.97 21.04
N HIS A 325 -15.51 -9.75 22.36
CA HIS A 325 -15.59 -10.84 23.33
C HIS A 325 -16.85 -11.68 23.15
N GLU A 326 -18.02 -11.08 22.87
CA GLU A 326 -19.25 -11.79 22.57
C GLU A 326 -19.13 -12.66 21.32
N MET A 327 -18.53 -12.11 20.25
CA MET A 327 -18.26 -12.87 19.03
C MET A 327 -17.36 -14.06 19.30
N LEU A 328 -16.32 -13.88 20.13
CA LEU A 328 -15.39 -14.95 20.48
C LEU A 328 -16.04 -16.05 21.32
N LEU A 329 -16.88 -15.67 22.28
CA LEU A 329 -17.72 -16.64 23.02
C LEU A 329 -18.63 -17.43 22.07
N THR A 330 -19.21 -16.78 21.08
CA THR A 330 -20.04 -17.43 20.05
C THR A 330 -19.22 -18.42 19.21
N CYS A 331 -17.97 -18.08 18.86
CA CYS A 331 -17.06 -19.00 18.18
C CYS A 331 -16.79 -20.25 19.00
N TYR A 332 -16.44 -20.13 20.29
CA TYR A 332 -16.18 -21.29 21.16
C TYR A 332 -17.43 -22.15 21.37
N PHE A 333 -18.58 -21.52 21.57
CA PHE A 333 -19.84 -22.24 21.67
C PHE A 333 -20.11 -23.09 20.42
N THR A 334 -19.95 -22.51 19.23
CA THR A 334 -20.24 -23.19 17.98
C THR A 334 -19.21 -24.29 17.67
N GLN A 335 -17.96 -24.10 18.06
CA GLN A 335 -16.90 -25.10 17.99
C GLN A 335 -17.06 -26.20 19.06
N LYS A 336 -18.03 -26.07 19.98
CA LYS A 336 -18.25 -26.95 21.15
C LYS A 336 -17.04 -27.02 22.10
N ASP A 337 -16.21 -25.99 22.12
CA ASP A 337 -15.09 -25.88 23.05
C ASP A 337 -15.54 -25.26 24.36
N ARG A 338 -16.11 -26.08 25.22
CA ARG A 338 -16.60 -25.68 26.52
C ARG A 338 -15.48 -25.09 27.41
N THR A 339 -14.30 -25.66 27.33
CA THR A 339 -13.17 -25.21 28.16
C THR A 339 -12.73 -23.81 27.77
N ALA A 340 -12.50 -23.55 26.46
CA ALA A 340 -12.17 -22.23 25.99
C ALA A 340 -13.28 -21.20 26.30
N PHE A 341 -14.55 -21.59 26.13
CA PHE A 341 -15.72 -20.76 26.41
C PHE A 341 -15.73 -20.25 27.85
N ILE A 342 -15.63 -21.17 28.83
CA ILE A 342 -15.65 -20.83 30.25
C ILE A 342 -14.41 -20.03 30.66
N THR A 343 -13.25 -20.46 30.22
CA THR A 343 -11.96 -19.81 30.54
C THR A 343 -11.93 -18.38 30.00
N HIS A 344 -12.41 -18.16 28.76
CA HIS A 344 -12.45 -16.85 28.17
C HIS A 344 -13.34 -15.88 28.97
N TYR A 345 -14.57 -16.29 29.32
CA TYR A 345 -15.46 -15.44 30.12
C TYR A 345 -14.85 -15.04 31.46
N HIS A 346 -14.23 -15.98 32.16
CA HIS A 346 -13.55 -15.66 33.41
C HIS A 346 -12.35 -14.73 33.25
N THR A 347 -11.64 -14.85 32.13
CA THR A 347 -10.54 -13.94 31.79
C THR A 347 -11.05 -12.53 31.52
N VAL A 348 -12.13 -12.40 30.74
CA VAL A 348 -12.79 -11.12 30.46
C VAL A 348 -13.24 -10.46 31.75
N ARG A 349 -13.91 -11.21 32.65
CA ARG A 349 -14.38 -10.71 33.91
C ARG A 349 -13.25 -10.16 34.79
N LYS A 350 -12.14 -10.90 34.87
CA LYS A 350 -10.94 -10.45 35.60
C LYS A 350 -10.32 -9.18 34.97
N LEU A 351 -10.28 -9.11 33.65
CA LEU A 351 -9.76 -7.98 32.94
C LEU A 351 -10.59 -6.71 33.21
N PHE A 352 -11.91 -6.80 33.09
CA PHE A 352 -12.81 -5.66 33.33
C PHE A 352 -12.74 -5.19 34.80
N GLN A 353 -12.63 -6.12 35.72
CA GLN A 353 -12.47 -5.79 37.14
C GLN A 353 -11.13 -5.11 37.41
N ALA A 354 -10.05 -5.55 36.77
CA ALA A 354 -8.71 -4.99 36.95
C ALA A 354 -8.56 -3.59 36.33
N GLU A 355 -9.07 -3.41 35.12
CA GLU A 355 -8.85 -2.18 34.33
C GLU A 355 -9.89 -1.09 34.63
N LEU A 356 -11.15 -1.49 34.89
CA LEU A 356 -12.28 -0.55 35.04
C LEU A 356 -12.91 -0.59 36.44
N GLY A 357 -12.60 -1.58 37.28
CA GLY A 357 -13.27 -1.81 38.55
C GLY A 357 -14.74 -2.25 38.39
N LEU A 358 -15.13 -2.74 37.23
CA LEU A 358 -16.50 -3.08 36.86
C LEU A 358 -16.61 -4.55 36.43
N GLU A 359 -17.81 -5.09 36.47
CA GLU A 359 -18.14 -6.33 35.78
C GLU A 359 -18.40 -6.06 34.30
N PRO A 360 -18.17 -7.04 33.39
CA PRO A 360 -18.58 -6.92 31.99
C PRO A 360 -20.05 -6.56 31.83
N GLY A 361 -20.42 -5.93 30.75
CA GLY A 361 -21.78 -5.46 30.51
C GLY A 361 -22.83 -6.58 30.53
N LYS A 362 -24.08 -6.19 30.72
CA LYS A 362 -25.20 -7.15 30.85
C LYS A 362 -25.36 -8.03 29.60
N SER A 363 -25.01 -7.54 28.42
CA SER A 363 -25.11 -8.29 27.17
C SER A 363 -24.24 -9.53 27.19
N ILE A 364 -22.97 -9.38 27.48
CA ILE A 364 -22.00 -10.50 27.52
C ILE A 364 -22.31 -11.48 28.66
N GLN A 365 -22.77 -10.98 29.83
CA GLN A 365 -23.20 -11.83 30.94
C GLN A 365 -24.39 -12.69 30.54
N THR A 366 -25.41 -12.08 29.91
CA THR A 366 -26.62 -12.77 29.45
C THR A 366 -26.28 -13.80 28.38
N LEU A 367 -25.44 -13.43 27.44
CA LEU A 367 -24.95 -14.33 26.38
C LEU A 367 -24.26 -15.55 27.01
N TYR A 368 -23.32 -15.32 27.92
CA TYR A 368 -22.59 -16.40 28.58
C TYR A 368 -23.51 -17.37 29.29
N HIS A 369 -24.43 -16.89 30.13
CA HIS A 369 -25.35 -17.76 30.88
C HIS A 369 -26.34 -18.51 29.96
N SER A 370 -26.81 -17.86 28.91
CA SER A 370 -27.74 -18.49 27.96
C SER A 370 -27.07 -19.61 27.14
N LEU A 371 -25.85 -19.40 26.70
CA LEU A 371 -25.09 -20.39 25.94
C LEU A 371 -24.55 -21.51 26.79
N LEU A 372 -24.12 -21.22 28.05
CA LEU A 372 -23.67 -22.23 28.98
C LEU A 372 -24.74 -23.28 29.25
N LYS A 373 -26.01 -22.86 29.51
CA LYS A 373 -27.14 -23.76 29.67
C LYS A 373 -27.42 -24.67 28.47
N ARG A 374 -26.98 -24.30 27.30
CA ARG A 374 -27.16 -25.08 26.06
C ARG A 374 -25.99 -26.00 25.77
N MET A 375 -24.90 -25.87 26.52
CA MET A 375 -23.72 -26.76 26.46
C MET A 375 -23.80 -27.91 27.49
N ASP A 376 -24.68 -27.80 28.49
CA ASP A 376 -25.07 -28.87 29.43
C ASP A 376 -26.10 -29.77 28.78
#